data_0cda014a241502e8acabfcc498b9a979
#
_entry.id   0cda014a241502e8acabfcc498b9a979
#
_cell.length_a   1.000
_cell.length_b   1.000
_cell.length_c   1.000
_cell.angle_alpha   90.00
_cell.angle_beta   90.00
_cell.angle_gamma   90.00
#
_symmetry.space_group_name_H-M   'P 1'
#
loop_
_entity.id
_entity.type
_entity.pdbx_description
1 polymer ?
#
loop_
_entity_poly.entity_id
_entity_poly.type
_entity_poly.pdbx_seq_one_letter_code
_entity_poly.pdbx_strand_id
1 'polypeptide(L)'
;HALMHGPTFMGNALACRVALASISLFEEEHTMEKIHRIEEITRLEMAGFTDPRIREIRIMGACVCIEVYDPAVLKGYAAFARQRGVFSRPFLSYLYAMVPYVISEAELVQVLDTMKAWFRQR
;
A
#
# COMPACT_ATOMS: atom_id res chain seq x y z
N HIS A 1 3.52 4.34 35.34
CA HIS A 1 4.67 3.80 34.63
C HIS A 1 5.29 4.88 33.76
N ALA A 2 6.63 5.01 33.76
CA ALA A 2 7.31 5.96 32.89
C ALA A 2 7.29 5.46 31.44
N LEU A 3 7.01 6.35 30.47
CA LEU A 3 7.17 6.07 29.06
C LEU A 3 8.66 6.10 28.72
N MET A 4 9.24 4.94 28.46
CA MET A 4 10.65 4.79 28.07
C MET A 4 10.82 5.19 26.61
N HIS A 5 10.84 6.50 26.33
CA HIS A 5 10.95 7.08 25.01
C HIS A 5 11.89 8.27 25.03
N GLY A 6 12.98 8.19 24.32
CA GLY A 6 14.01 9.23 24.27
C GLY A 6 15.00 9.02 23.11
N PRO A 7 14.51 9.03 21.83
CA PRO A 7 15.42 8.93 20.68
C PRO A 7 16.37 10.11 20.61
N THR A 8 17.58 9.87 20.10
CA THR A 8 18.67 10.86 20.03
C THR A 8 18.27 12.19 19.39
N PHE A 9 17.37 12.16 18.40
CA PHE A 9 16.90 13.36 17.69
C PHE A 9 15.54 13.87 18.17
N MET A 10 15.09 13.45 19.34
CA MET A 10 13.84 13.95 19.91
C MET A 10 13.91 15.47 20.10
N GLY A 11 12.86 16.17 19.69
CA GLY A 11 12.77 17.63 19.78
C GLY A 11 13.67 18.39 18.79
N ASN A 12 14.23 17.73 17.76
CA ASN A 12 14.97 18.41 16.71
C ASN A 12 14.06 19.46 16.04
N ALA A 13 14.45 20.74 16.14
CA ALA A 13 13.63 21.86 15.70
C ALA A 13 13.32 21.82 14.19
N LEU A 14 14.28 21.43 13.36
CA LEU A 14 14.08 21.29 11.92
C LEU A 14 13.07 20.16 11.61
N ALA A 15 13.25 19.01 12.22
CA ALA A 15 12.32 17.88 12.04
C ALA A 15 10.91 18.22 12.51
N CYS A 16 10.76 18.93 13.65
CA CYS A 16 9.47 19.40 14.13
C CYS A 16 8.83 20.39 13.15
N ARG A 17 9.62 21.32 12.58
CA ARG A 17 9.11 22.27 11.58
C ARG A 17 8.65 21.57 10.30
N VAL A 18 9.40 20.58 9.82
CA VAL A 18 9.01 19.76 8.66
C VAL A 18 7.73 18.97 8.94
N ALA A 19 7.62 18.38 10.14
CA ALA A 19 6.41 17.66 10.54
C ALA A 19 5.18 18.56 10.57
N LEU A 20 5.29 19.77 11.13
CA LEU A 20 4.20 20.75 11.12
C LEU A 20 3.80 21.17 9.70
N ALA A 21 4.77 21.43 8.83
CA ALA A 21 4.49 21.77 7.42
C ALA A 21 3.79 20.60 6.70
N SER A 22 4.21 19.35 6.97
CA SER A 22 3.56 18.15 6.43
C SER A 22 2.11 18.01 6.89
N ILE A 23 1.82 18.31 8.16
CA ILE A 23 0.44 18.30 8.71
C ILE A 23 -0.40 19.38 8.03
N SER A 24 0.10 20.62 7.91
CA SER A 24 -0.63 21.69 7.23
C SER A 24 -0.94 21.32 5.77
N LEU A 25 0.04 20.78 5.05
CA LEU A 25 -0.14 20.34 3.67
C LEU A 25 -1.19 19.20 3.56
N PHE A 26 -1.21 18.30 4.54
CA PHE A 26 -2.19 17.22 4.61
C PHE A 26 -3.63 17.75 4.70
N GLU A 27 -3.85 18.82 5.47
CA GLU A 27 -5.13 19.50 5.61
C GLU A 27 -5.48 20.33 4.36
N GLU A 28 -4.55 21.17 3.89
CA GLU A 28 -4.74 22.06 2.73
C GLU A 28 -5.05 21.30 1.44
N GLU A 29 -4.44 20.14 1.24
CA GLU A 29 -4.65 19.30 0.06
C GLU A 29 -5.81 18.29 0.19
N HIS A 30 -6.60 18.37 1.23
CA HIS A 30 -7.72 17.44 1.48
C HIS A 30 -7.30 15.98 1.39
N THR A 31 -6.15 15.63 1.97
CA THR A 31 -5.52 14.32 1.79
C THR A 31 -6.42 13.17 2.24
N MET A 32 -7.28 13.36 3.25
CA MET A 32 -8.24 12.34 3.67
C MET A 32 -9.25 11.99 2.57
N GLU A 33 -9.69 12.95 1.78
CA GLU A 33 -10.59 12.72 0.65
C GLU A 33 -9.89 11.92 -0.45
N LYS A 34 -8.61 12.23 -0.72
CA LYS A 34 -7.77 11.45 -1.65
C LYS A 34 -7.62 10.01 -1.19
N ILE A 35 -7.37 9.79 0.11
CA ILE A 35 -7.25 8.45 0.71
C ILE A 35 -8.59 7.68 0.58
N HIS A 36 -9.72 8.30 0.88
CA HIS A 36 -11.03 7.68 0.72
C HIS A 36 -11.29 7.29 -0.75
N ARG A 37 -10.93 8.17 -1.69
CA ARG A 37 -11.05 7.87 -3.12
C ARG A 37 -10.20 6.68 -3.55
N ILE A 38 -8.96 6.60 -3.07
CA ILE A 38 -8.07 5.45 -3.33
C ILE A 38 -8.70 4.16 -2.77
N GLU A 39 -9.25 4.21 -1.56
CA GLU A 39 -9.91 3.05 -0.94
C GLU A 39 -11.12 2.60 -1.73
N GLU A 40 -11.99 3.52 -2.17
CA GLU A 40 -13.17 3.22 -2.98
C GLU A 40 -12.80 2.53 -4.29
N ILE A 41 -11.85 3.10 -5.04
CA ILE A 41 -11.37 2.51 -6.30
C ILE A 41 -10.78 1.13 -6.03
N THR A 42 -9.96 1.00 -5.00
CA THR A 42 -9.34 -0.28 -4.65
C THR A 42 -10.38 -1.34 -4.31
N ARG A 43 -11.43 -0.99 -3.56
CA ARG A 43 -12.54 -1.91 -3.22
C ARG A 43 -13.31 -2.33 -4.45
N LEU A 44 -13.59 -1.41 -5.38
CA LEU A 44 -14.27 -1.71 -6.64
C LEU A 44 -13.42 -2.65 -7.51
N GLU A 45 -12.14 -2.34 -7.69
CA GLU A 45 -11.22 -3.12 -8.52
C GLU A 45 -10.93 -4.52 -7.95
N MET A 46 -10.96 -4.67 -6.64
CA MET A 46 -10.73 -5.95 -5.97
C MET A 46 -12.03 -6.73 -5.72
N ALA A 47 -13.18 -6.15 -6.04
CA ALA A 47 -14.48 -6.80 -5.82
C ALA A 47 -14.58 -8.14 -6.58
N GLY A 48 -14.95 -9.20 -5.86
CA GLY A 48 -15.08 -10.53 -6.44
C GLY A 48 -13.76 -11.21 -6.83
N PHE A 49 -12.62 -10.57 -6.62
CA PHE A 49 -11.33 -11.22 -6.86
C PHE A 49 -11.05 -12.27 -5.79
N THR A 50 -10.95 -13.52 -6.22
CA THR A 50 -10.66 -14.67 -5.35
C THR A 50 -9.66 -15.61 -6.02
N ASP A 51 -8.87 -16.30 -5.20
CA ASP A 51 -7.96 -17.36 -5.65
C ASP A 51 -7.76 -18.34 -4.48
N PRO A 52 -7.71 -19.66 -4.69
CA PRO A 52 -7.56 -20.64 -3.60
C PRO A 52 -6.26 -20.52 -2.81
N ARG A 53 -5.25 -19.84 -3.34
CA ARG A 53 -3.97 -19.56 -2.66
C ARG A 53 -4.06 -18.36 -1.72
N ILE A 54 -5.11 -17.54 -1.84
CA ILE A 54 -5.33 -16.33 -1.04
C ILE A 54 -6.08 -16.72 0.23
N ARG A 55 -5.56 -16.31 1.37
CA ARG A 55 -6.21 -16.44 2.67
C ARG A 55 -7.19 -15.30 2.93
N GLU A 56 -6.76 -14.07 2.67
CA GLU A 56 -7.52 -12.86 2.94
C GLU A 56 -7.05 -11.69 2.09
N ILE A 57 -7.96 -10.77 1.77
CA ILE A 57 -7.65 -9.47 1.15
C ILE A 57 -8.15 -8.40 2.11
N ARG A 58 -7.25 -7.51 2.53
CA ARG A 58 -7.55 -6.38 3.41
C ARG A 58 -7.27 -5.08 2.69
N ILE A 59 -8.20 -4.14 2.82
CA ILE A 59 -8.10 -2.81 2.22
C ILE A 59 -8.41 -1.80 3.31
N MET A 60 -7.50 -0.83 3.49
CA MET A 60 -7.66 0.26 4.44
C MET A 60 -6.94 1.50 3.91
N GLY A 61 -7.71 2.55 3.59
CA GLY A 61 -7.17 3.77 3.01
C GLY A 61 -6.35 3.50 1.75
N ALA A 62 -5.12 4.01 1.71
CA ALA A 62 -4.20 3.85 0.58
C ALA A 62 -3.39 2.53 0.63
N CYS A 63 -3.83 1.56 1.42
CA CYS A 63 -3.16 0.27 1.56
C CYS A 63 -4.07 -0.89 1.15
N VAL A 64 -3.56 -1.76 0.29
CA VAL A 64 -4.16 -3.06 -0.03
C VAL A 64 -3.17 -4.17 0.31
N CYS A 65 -3.64 -5.24 0.93
CA CYS A 65 -2.83 -6.39 1.33
C CYS A 65 -3.54 -7.69 0.96
N ILE A 66 -2.86 -8.55 0.23
CA ILE A 66 -3.28 -9.92 -0.08
C ILE A 66 -2.42 -10.85 0.78
N GLU A 67 -3.03 -11.56 1.70
CA GLU A 67 -2.38 -12.60 2.49
C GLU A 67 -2.54 -13.96 1.80
N VAL A 68 -1.44 -14.68 1.61
CA VAL A 68 -1.44 -16.03 1.04
C VAL A 68 -1.24 -17.08 2.12
N TYR A 69 -1.74 -18.30 1.90
CA TYR A 69 -1.49 -19.43 2.79
C TYR A 69 -0.04 -19.88 2.80
N ASP A 70 0.61 -19.88 1.63
CA ASP A 70 2.01 -20.29 1.47
C ASP A 70 2.83 -19.16 0.86
N PRO A 71 3.84 -18.64 1.57
CA PRO A 71 4.73 -17.59 1.04
C PRO A 71 5.44 -17.96 -0.27
N ALA A 72 5.62 -19.25 -0.55
CA ALA A 72 6.23 -19.73 -1.80
C ALA A 72 5.47 -19.29 -3.05
N VAL A 73 4.14 -19.06 -2.92
CA VAL A 73 3.28 -18.52 -3.98
C VAL A 73 3.78 -17.17 -4.49
N LEU A 74 4.41 -16.37 -3.64
CA LEU A 74 4.88 -15.02 -3.97
C LEU A 74 6.31 -14.98 -4.52
N LYS A 75 6.97 -16.14 -4.65
CA LYS A 75 8.34 -16.22 -5.19
C LYS A 75 8.36 -15.78 -6.65
N GLY A 76 9.15 -14.74 -6.95
CA GLY A 76 9.26 -14.19 -8.31
C GLY A 76 8.34 -12.99 -8.59
N TYR A 77 7.36 -12.70 -7.73
CA TYR A 77 6.43 -11.58 -7.93
C TYR A 77 7.13 -10.24 -8.19
N ALA A 78 8.19 -9.91 -7.45
CA ALA A 78 8.88 -8.63 -7.61
C ALA A 78 9.51 -8.44 -9.01
N ALA A 79 9.99 -9.52 -9.65
CA ALA A 79 10.48 -9.48 -11.01
C ALA A 79 9.33 -9.30 -12.01
N PHE A 80 8.25 -10.03 -11.82
CA PHE A 80 7.03 -9.93 -12.62
C PHE A 80 6.42 -8.52 -12.56
N ALA A 81 6.31 -7.92 -11.38
CA ALA A 81 5.77 -6.57 -11.19
C ALA A 81 6.64 -5.52 -11.91
N ARG A 82 7.97 -5.62 -11.80
CA ARG A 82 8.89 -4.72 -12.52
C ARG A 82 8.73 -4.77 -14.03
N GLN A 83 8.53 -5.95 -14.61
CA GLN A 83 8.26 -6.08 -16.05
C GLN A 83 6.97 -5.38 -16.49
N ARG A 84 6.06 -5.13 -15.56
CA ARG A 84 4.79 -4.39 -15.75
C ARG A 84 4.88 -2.92 -15.33
N GLY A 85 6.08 -2.42 -15.05
CA GLY A 85 6.29 -1.03 -14.62
C GLY A 85 5.87 -0.76 -13.17
N VAL A 86 5.63 -1.80 -12.36
CA VAL A 86 5.22 -1.67 -10.95
C VAL A 86 6.37 -2.07 -10.03
N PHE A 87 6.77 -1.14 -9.15
CA PHE A 87 7.73 -1.44 -8.10
C PHE A 87 6.99 -1.88 -6.83
N SER A 88 6.87 -3.18 -6.66
CA SER A 88 6.26 -3.80 -5.48
C SER A 88 6.97 -5.10 -5.15
N ARG A 89 7.03 -5.42 -3.87
CA ARG A 89 7.64 -6.66 -3.38
C ARG A 89 6.82 -7.26 -2.24
N PRO A 90 6.69 -8.58 -2.16
CA PRO A 90 6.02 -9.21 -1.03
C PRO A 90 6.91 -9.16 0.21
N PHE A 91 6.26 -9.29 1.38
CA PHE A 91 6.91 -9.48 2.66
C PHE A 91 6.28 -10.69 3.36
N LEU A 92 7.07 -11.73 3.60
CA LEU A 92 6.56 -13.01 4.13
C LEU A 92 5.39 -13.54 3.29
N SER A 93 4.23 -13.75 3.91
CA SER A 93 2.99 -14.20 3.27
C SER A 93 2.13 -13.06 2.71
N TYR A 94 2.64 -11.83 2.69
CA TYR A 94 1.86 -10.64 2.33
C TYR A 94 2.35 -10.05 1.01
N LEU A 95 1.45 -9.95 0.06
CA LEU A 95 1.60 -9.10 -1.11
C LEU A 95 0.80 -7.82 -0.85
N TYR A 96 1.48 -6.69 -0.71
CA TYR A 96 0.85 -5.43 -0.36
C TYR A 96 1.31 -4.30 -1.26
N ALA A 97 0.46 -3.29 -1.38
CA ALA A 97 0.80 -2.00 -1.94
C ALA A 97 0.34 -0.90 -0.98
N MET A 98 1.24 0.04 -0.70
CA MET A 98 0.96 1.30 -0.03
C MET A 98 1.28 2.41 -1.03
N VAL A 99 0.24 2.95 -1.63
CA VAL A 99 0.41 3.90 -2.73
C VAL A 99 0.51 5.34 -2.22
N PRO A 100 1.24 6.23 -2.91
CA PRO A 100 1.26 7.64 -2.57
C PRO A 100 -0.12 8.26 -2.78
N TYR A 101 -0.50 9.25 -1.94
CA TYR A 101 -1.83 9.88 -1.99
C TYR A 101 -2.06 10.71 -3.27
N VAL A 102 -1.00 10.96 -4.03
CA VAL A 102 -1.03 11.69 -5.32
C VAL A 102 -1.09 10.75 -6.53
N ILE A 103 -1.24 9.45 -6.31
CA ILE A 103 -1.35 8.45 -7.39
C ILE A 103 -2.56 8.75 -8.27
N SER A 104 -2.40 8.65 -9.58
CA SER A 104 -3.53 8.73 -10.50
C SER A 104 -4.37 7.45 -10.45
N GLU A 105 -5.64 7.53 -10.85
CA GLU A 105 -6.52 6.36 -10.94
C GLU A 105 -5.96 5.29 -11.88
N ALA A 106 -5.40 5.70 -13.03
CA ALA A 106 -4.81 4.78 -13.99
C ALA A 106 -3.60 4.02 -13.41
N GLU A 107 -2.73 4.71 -12.67
CA GLU A 107 -1.58 4.08 -12.00
C GLU A 107 -2.03 3.14 -10.88
N LEU A 108 -3.05 3.53 -10.09
CA LEU A 108 -3.64 2.68 -9.06
C LEU A 108 -4.20 1.39 -9.66
N VAL A 109 -4.99 1.49 -10.73
CA VAL A 109 -5.54 0.34 -11.46
C VAL A 109 -4.41 -0.54 -12.00
N GLN A 110 -3.34 0.05 -12.56
CA GLN A 110 -2.17 -0.71 -13.02
C GLN A 110 -1.51 -1.52 -11.89
N VAL A 111 -1.39 -0.95 -10.70
CA VAL A 111 -0.85 -1.65 -9.53
C VAL A 111 -1.75 -2.83 -9.17
N LEU A 112 -3.07 -2.59 -9.04
CA LEU A 112 -4.05 -3.61 -8.65
C LEU A 112 -4.16 -4.73 -9.69
N ASP A 113 -4.17 -4.39 -10.97
CA ASP A 113 -4.19 -5.37 -12.06
C ASP A 113 -2.91 -6.20 -12.09
N THR A 114 -1.77 -5.61 -11.77
CA THR A 114 -0.51 -6.35 -11.65
C THR A 114 -0.58 -7.36 -10.51
N MET A 115 -1.15 -6.99 -9.36
CA MET A 115 -1.37 -7.90 -8.24
C MET A 115 -2.31 -9.05 -8.62
N LYS A 116 -3.46 -8.75 -9.23
CA LYS A 116 -4.44 -9.74 -9.70
C LYS A 116 -3.84 -10.67 -10.78
N ALA A 117 -3.10 -10.12 -11.72
CA ALA A 117 -2.49 -10.86 -12.81
C ALA A 117 -1.47 -11.89 -12.34
N TRP A 118 -0.80 -11.67 -11.22
CA TRP A 118 0.09 -12.66 -10.60
C TRP A 118 -0.63 -13.97 -10.28
N PHE A 119 -1.80 -13.88 -9.70
CA PHE A 119 -2.61 -15.05 -9.33
C PHE A 119 -3.32 -15.70 -10.52
N ARG A 120 -3.45 -15.00 -11.65
CA ARG A 120 -4.02 -15.54 -12.89
C ARG A 120 -3.03 -16.33 -13.73
N GLN A 121 -1.75 -16.30 -13.39
CA GLN A 121 -0.75 -17.17 -14.02
C GLN A 121 -0.94 -18.61 -13.53
N ARG A 122 -0.93 -19.57 -14.47
CA ARG A 122 -1.04 -21.00 -14.17
C ARG A 122 0.30 -21.57 -13.69
#